data_82b8cbb009bf3dd2875558ba9c5191e5
#
_entry.id   82b8cbb009bf3dd2875558ba9c5191e5
#
_cell.length_a   1.000
_cell.length_b   1.000
_cell.length_c   1.000
_cell.angle_alpha   90.00
_cell.angle_beta   90.00
_cell.angle_gamma   90.00
#
_symmetry.space_group_name_H-M   'P 1'
#
loop_
_entity.id
_entity.type
_entity.pdbx_description
1 polymer ?
#
loop_
_entity_poly.entity_id
_entity_poly.type
_entity_poly.pdbx_seq_one_letter_code
_entity_poly.pdbx_strand_id
1 'polypeptide(L)'
;MANKKSKGEESWGKLIRDIVVILLLVLGIHSCVAKPFYIPSDSMMPTLRNGDRLIVSKYPYGWSYASVSFHLAPKTEGRLFGKLPERGDIVVLEHPDTRIDYIKRVIGLPGDTIALRSGALFINGKPVKRRVEPALTIPADPNLPGPDSSLFRFVTRDASGREVLELPIVRETLPGGATFDTIDMGPGYATDDYGPVKVPAGHLFLMGDNRDGSADSRVSAERKGLGGPVPFDAIAGRAEIISFSTDGTTEWY
;
A
#
# COMPACT_ATOMS: atom_id res chain seq x y z
N MET A 1 -58.29 26.84 17.97
CA MET A 1 -57.52 26.68 16.72
C MET A 1 -56.24 25.89 17.01
N ALA A 2 -56.23 24.58 16.75
CA ALA A 2 -55.09 23.72 16.98
C ALA A 2 -54.08 23.88 15.82
N ASN A 3 -52.89 24.25 16.17
CA ASN A 3 -51.78 24.47 15.24
C ASN A 3 -51.33 23.12 14.60
N LYS A 4 -51.73 22.90 13.36
CA LYS A 4 -51.40 21.74 12.55
C LYS A 4 -49.94 21.95 12.06
N LYS A 5 -48.95 21.71 12.94
CA LYS A 5 -47.58 21.59 12.49
C LYS A 5 -47.55 20.54 11.37
N SER A 6 -47.08 20.93 10.22
CA SER A 6 -47.12 20.09 9.04
C SER A 6 -46.28 18.83 9.26
N LYS A 7 -46.90 17.65 9.11
CA LYS A 7 -46.22 16.32 9.15
C LYS A 7 -45.00 16.22 8.23
N GLY A 8 -44.88 17.14 7.27
CA GLY A 8 -43.74 17.22 6.34
C GLY A 8 -42.45 17.79 6.94
N GLU A 9 -42.55 18.83 7.79
CA GLU A 9 -41.35 19.45 8.39
C GLU A 9 -40.70 18.57 9.45
N GLU A 10 -41.48 17.82 10.23
CA GLU A 10 -40.96 16.81 11.16
C GLU A 10 -40.27 15.64 10.42
N SER A 11 -40.76 15.30 9.24
CA SER A 11 -40.17 14.24 8.38
C SER A 11 -38.79 14.63 7.84
N TRP A 12 -38.62 15.85 7.34
CA TRP A 12 -37.31 16.31 6.80
C TRP A 12 -36.25 16.46 7.88
N GLY A 13 -36.57 17.01 9.05
CA GLY A 13 -35.64 17.12 10.17
C GLY A 13 -35.19 15.75 10.67
N LYS A 14 -36.10 14.78 10.74
CA LYS A 14 -35.75 13.40 11.10
C LYS A 14 -34.85 12.76 10.04
N LEU A 15 -35.17 12.91 8.76
CA LEU A 15 -34.35 12.38 7.65
C LEU A 15 -32.95 12.95 7.66
N ILE A 16 -32.79 14.27 7.80
CA ILE A 16 -31.49 14.93 7.86
C ILE A 16 -30.68 14.42 9.06
N ARG A 17 -31.29 14.34 10.24
CA ARG A 17 -30.63 13.79 11.42
C ARG A 17 -30.15 12.36 11.19
N ASP A 18 -30.97 11.49 10.62
CA ASP A 18 -30.67 10.08 10.41
C ASP A 18 -29.52 9.93 9.37
N ILE A 19 -29.51 10.75 8.32
CA ILE A 19 -28.40 10.83 7.36
C ILE A 19 -27.10 11.26 8.06
N VAL A 20 -27.15 12.32 8.88
CA VAL A 20 -25.97 12.80 9.61
C VAL A 20 -25.41 11.73 10.54
N VAL A 21 -26.29 11.04 11.28
CA VAL A 21 -25.89 9.94 12.18
C VAL A 21 -25.22 8.82 11.40
N ILE A 22 -25.77 8.41 10.25
CA ILE A 22 -25.16 7.38 9.39
C ILE A 22 -23.79 7.82 8.89
N LEU A 23 -23.66 9.06 8.41
CA LEU A 23 -22.39 9.60 7.94
C LEU A 23 -21.32 9.63 9.05
N LEU A 24 -21.70 10.03 10.26
CA LEU A 24 -20.79 10.03 11.41
C LEU A 24 -20.39 8.60 11.82
N LEU A 25 -21.31 7.65 11.79
CA LEU A 25 -21.00 6.24 12.05
C LEU A 25 -20.04 5.67 11.01
N VAL A 26 -20.29 5.91 9.71
CA VAL A 26 -19.40 5.47 8.62
C VAL A 26 -18.01 6.10 8.77
N LEU A 27 -17.95 7.41 9.03
CA LEU A 27 -16.67 8.11 9.24
C LEU A 27 -15.93 7.53 10.45
N GLY A 28 -16.65 7.25 11.54
CA GLY A 28 -16.08 6.65 12.75
C GLY A 28 -15.51 5.25 12.48
N ILE A 29 -16.27 4.38 11.82
CA ILE A 29 -15.80 3.04 11.45
C ILE A 29 -14.59 3.11 10.54
N HIS A 30 -14.62 3.93 9.49
CA HIS A 30 -13.53 4.07 8.53
C HIS A 30 -12.27 4.67 9.15
N SER A 31 -12.41 5.53 10.15
CA SER A 31 -11.26 6.17 10.81
C SER A 31 -10.69 5.33 11.95
N CYS A 32 -11.52 4.59 12.67
CA CYS A 32 -11.11 3.90 13.89
C CYS A 32 -10.93 2.39 13.74
N VAL A 33 -11.70 1.74 12.87
CA VAL A 33 -11.72 0.28 12.76
C VAL A 33 -11.03 -0.19 11.48
N ALA A 34 -11.70 -0.04 10.35
CA ALA A 34 -11.20 -0.50 9.06
C ALA A 34 -11.81 0.31 7.91
N LYS A 35 -11.07 0.41 6.82
CA LYS A 35 -11.47 1.11 5.60
C LYS A 35 -11.15 0.25 4.38
N PRO A 36 -12.07 0.16 3.38
CA PRO A 36 -11.74 -0.43 2.10
C PRO A 36 -10.79 0.50 1.32
N PHE A 37 -9.80 -0.11 0.65
CA PHE A 37 -8.88 0.56 -0.25
C PHE A 37 -8.88 -0.13 -1.61
N TYR A 38 -8.67 0.65 -2.66
CA TYR A 38 -8.47 0.18 -4.02
C TYR A 38 -6.99 0.28 -4.40
N ILE A 39 -6.49 -0.71 -5.13
CA ILE A 39 -5.10 -0.73 -5.61
C ILE A 39 -5.06 -0.25 -7.07
N PRO A 40 -4.54 0.96 -7.33
CA PRO A 40 -4.50 1.52 -8.67
C PRO A 40 -3.16 1.32 -9.38
N SER A 41 -2.21 0.56 -8.82
CA SER A 41 -0.83 0.48 -9.33
C SER A 41 -0.19 -0.87 -9.16
N ASP A 42 0.81 -1.15 -10.00
CA ASP A 42 1.57 -2.40 -10.02
C ASP A 42 2.70 -2.46 -8.98
N SER A 43 2.85 -1.43 -8.13
CA SER A 43 4.02 -1.31 -7.22
C SER A 43 4.13 -2.42 -6.17
N MET A 44 3.05 -3.13 -5.89
CA MET A 44 2.99 -4.23 -4.93
C MET A 44 2.80 -5.60 -5.60
N MET A 45 2.88 -5.68 -6.93
CA MET A 45 2.91 -6.96 -7.62
C MET A 45 4.17 -7.75 -7.24
N PRO A 46 4.08 -9.07 -7.15
CA PRO A 46 2.95 -9.93 -7.50
C PRO A 46 1.92 -10.09 -6.35
N THR A 47 2.20 -9.57 -5.16
CA THR A 47 1.37 -9.79 -3.95
C THR A 47 -0.01 -9.13 -4.08
N LEU A 48 -0.04 -7.88 -4.56
CA LEU A 48 -1.28 -7.14 -4.82
C LEU A 48 -1.28 -6.65 -6.25
N ARG A 49 -2.43 -6.77 -6.92
CA ARG A 49 -2.61 -6.39 -8.32
C ARG A 49 -3.44 -5.13 -8.46
N ASN A 50 -3.25 -4.44 -9.55
CA ASN A 50 -4.16 -3.38 -9.93
C ASN A 50 -5.58 -3.96 -10.06
N GLY A 51 -6.58 -3.29 -9.46
CA GLY A 51 -7.95 -3.80 -9.39
C GLY A 51 -8.31 -4.46 -8.05
N ASP A 52 -7.33 -4.83 -7.21
CA ASP A 52 -7.60 -5.41 -5.90
C ASP A 52 -8.25 -4.39 -4.96
N ARG A 53 -9.20 -4.86 -4.17
CA ARG A 53 -9.80 -4.10 -3.06
C ARG A 53 -9.45 -4.76 -1.74
N LEU A 54 -8.85 -3.98 -0.87
CA LEU A 54 -8.33 -4.44 0.41
C LEU A 54 -9.18 -3.92 1.56
N ILE A 55 -9.22 -4.69 2.63
CA ILE A 55 -9.62 -4.19 3.95
C ILE A 55 -8.35 -3.83 4.72
N VAL A 56 -8.27 -2.57 5.12
CA VAL A 56 -7.15 -2.02 5.90
C VAL A 56 -7.61 -1.71 7.31
N SER A 57 -7.06 -2.43 8.30
CA SER A 57 -7.37 -2.21 9.71
C SER A 57 -6.50 -1.09 10.30
N LYS A 58 -7.09 -0.32 11.20
CA LYS A 58 -6.44 0.83 11.85
C LYS A 58 -5.83 0.45 13.21
N TYR A 59 -6.54 -0.38 13.97
CA TYR A 59 -6.22 -0.71 15.35
C TYR A 59 -4.89 -1.45 15.58
N PRO A 60 -4.32 -2.26 14.63
CA PRO A 60 -3.09 -3.00 14.93
C PRO A 60 -1.91 -2.11 15.31
N TYR A 61 -1.87 -0.91 14.75
CA TYR A 61 -0.78 0.04 14.99
C TYR A 61 -1.18 1.24 15.85
N GLY A 62 -2.45 1.31 16.29
CA GLY A 62 -3.01 2.49 16.95
C GLY A 62 -3.36 3.61 15.96
N TRP A 63 -3.69 4.80 16.46
CA TRP A 63 -4.28 5.89 15.67
C TRP A 63 -3.37 7.10 15.63
N SER A 64 -3.15 7.63 14.43
CA SER A 64 -2.48 8.89 14.14
C SER A 64 -3.38 9.77 13.26
N TYR A 65 -2.86 10.92 12.83
CA TYR A 65 -3.55 11.76 11.87
C TYR A 65 -3.88 11.02 10.56
N ALA A 66 -2.99 10.13 10.10
CA ALA A 66 -3.17 9.34 8.88
C ALA A 66 -4.27 8.27 9.01
N SER A 67 -4.69 7.92 10.23
CA SER A 67 -5.79 6.99 10.46
C SER A 67 -7.15 7.60 10.15
N VAL A 68 -7.28 8.95 10.25
CA VAL A 68 -8.52 9.67 9.99
C VAL A 68 -8.83 9.66 8.49
N SER A 69 -10.04 9.22 8.16
CA SER A 69 -10.46 9.10 6.76
C SER A 69 -10.58 10.46 6.07
N PHE A 70 -10.40 10.44 4.74
CA PHE A 70 -10.46 11.63 3.88
C PHE A 70 -9.42 12.70 4.21
N HIS A 71 -8.32 12.34 4.91
CA HIS A 71 -7.26 13.27 5.31
C HIS A 71 -7.76 14.52 6.06
N LEU A 72 -8.85 14.37 6.84
CA LEU A 72 -9.48 15.48 7.54
C LEU A 72 -8.66 15.98 8.74
N ALA A 73 -7.80 15.14 9.29
CA ALA A 73 -6.94 15.55 10.40
C ALA A 73 -5.72 16.36 9.90
N PRO A 74 -5.32 17.40 10.61
CA PRO A 74 -4.03 18.06 10.36
C PRO A 74 -2.90 17.10 10.70
N LYS A 75 -1.76 17.23 10.02
CA LYS A 75 -0.55 16.47 10.37
C LYS A 75 -0.09 16.87 11.76
N THR A 76 -0.05 15.90 12.65
CA THR A 76 0.40 16.05 14.04
C THR A 76 1.36 14.92 14.36
N GLU A 77 2.30 15.16 15.25
CA GLU A 77 3.15 14.12 15.78
C GLU A 77 2.43 13.32 16.87
N GLY A 78 2.78 12.03 16.92
CA GLY A 78 2.28 11.13 17.95
C GLY A 78 1.16 10.22 17.47
N ARG A 79 1.05 9.07 18.16
CA ARG A 79 0.12 8.00 17.88
C ARG A 79 -0.49 7.45 19.16
N LEU A 80 -1.81 7.38 19.23
CA LEU A 80 -2.52 6.78 20.36
C LEU A 80 -2.39 5.27 20.29
N PHE A 81 -1.99 4.65 21.41
CA PHE A 81 -1.79 3.19 21.52
C PHE A 81 -0.86 2.62 20.44
N GLY A 82 0.20 3.37 20.11
CA GLY A 82 1.12 3.02 19.04
C GLY A 82 1.84 1.68 19.27
N LYS A 83 1.73 0.76 18.32
CA LYS A 83 2.53 -0.46 18.23
C LYS A 83 3.20 -0.49 16.86
N LEU A 84 4.52 -0.65 16.83
CA LEU A 84 5.26 -0.74 15.58
C LEU A 84 4.79 -1.93 14.73
N PRO A 85 4.74 -1.77 13.40
CA PRO A 85 4.52 -2.89 12.49
C PRO A 85 5.61 -3.95 12.63
N GLU A 86 5.28 -5.15 12.23
CA GLU A 86 6.27 -6.20 12.06
C GLU A 86 6.94 -6.09 10.69
N ARG A 87 8.17 -6.61 10.60
CA ARG A 87 8.87 -6.67 9.32
C ARG A 87 8.14 -7.64 8.39
N GLY A 88 7.82 -7.17 7.19
CA GLY A 88 7.02 -7.92 6.22
C GLY A 88 5.54 -7.50 6.16
N ASP A 89 5.03 -6.75 7.14
CA ASP A 89 3.66 -6.21 7.09
C ASP A 89 3.47 -5.34 5.83
N ILE A 90 2.29 -5.44 5.23
CA ILE A 90 1.87 -4.51 4.17
C ILE A 90 1.07 -3.39 4.82
N VAL A 91 1.50 -2.17 4.60
CA VAL A 91 0.93 -0.98 5.24
C VAL A 91 0.42 0.02 4.21
N VAL A 92 -0.69 0.66 4.53
CA VAL A 92 -1.14 1.87 3.85
C VAL A 92 -0.61 3.06 4.64
N LEU A 93 -0.06 4.03 3.92
CA LEU A 93 0.48 5.25 4.49
C LEU A 93 0.01 6.48 3.71
N GLU A 94 -0.12 7.61 4.39
CA GLU A 94 -0.26 8.91 3.77
C GLU A 94 1.12 9.42 3.35
N HIS A 95 1.32 9.68 2.05
CA HIS A 95 2.60 10.21 1.54
C HIS A 95 2.95 11.54 2.22
N PRO A 96 4.18 11.70 2.73
CA PRO A 96 4.53 12.86 3.54
C PRO A 96 4.27 14.22 2.88
N ASP A 97 4.46 14.34 1.57
CA ASP A 97 4.35 15.62 0.87
C ASP A 97 2.98 15.81 0.17
N THR A 98 2.48 14.75 -0.50
CA THR A 98 1.32 14.87 -1.38
C THR A 98 0.00 14.52 -0.72
N ARG A 99 0.01 13.91 0.47
CA ARG A 99 -1.16 13.37 1.18
C ARG A 99 -1.95 12.30 0.39
N ILE A 100 -1.33 11.70 -0.61
CA ILE A 100 -1.92 10.57 -1.34
C ILE A 100 -1.62 9.29 -0.59
N ASP A 101 -2.59 8.38 -0.54
CA ASP A 101 -2.40 7.07 0.09
C ASP A 101 -1.48 6.19 -0.78
N TYR A 102 -0.41 5.68 -0.19
CA TYR A 102 0.50 4.68 -0.76
C TYR A 102 0.34 3.36 -0.03
N ILE A 103 0.65 2.27 -0.72
CA ILE A 103 0.73 0.94 -0.12
C ILE A 103 2.12 0.37 -0.35
N LYS A 104 2.76 -0.11 0.70
CA LYS A 104 4.13 -0.64 0.67
C LYS A 104 4.32 -1.70 1.75
N ARG A 105 5.42 -2.45 1.63
CA ARG A 105 5.84 -3.45 2.61
C ARG A 105 6.88 -2.88 3.56
N VAL A 106 6.75 -3.20 4.85
CA VAL A 106 7.73 -2.84 5.88
C VAL A 106 8.98 -3.70 5.75
N ILE A 107 10.09 -3.06 5.42
CA ILE A 107 11.39 -3.72 5.26
C ILE A 107 12.33 -3.40 6.42
N GLY A 108 12.44 -2.14 6.80
CA GLY A 108 13.31 -1.69 7.90
C GLY A 108 12.51 -1.12 9.06
N LEU A 109 12.93 -1.49 10.28
CA LEU A 109 12.42 -1.00 11.55
C LEU A 109 13.37 0.04 12.14
N PRO A 110 12.94 0.85 13.14
CA PRO A 110 13.81 1.82 13.80
C PRO A 110 15.12 1.18 14.27
N GLY A 111 16.24 1.79 13.90
CA GLY A 111 17.60 1.32 14.24
C GLY A 111 18.24 0.42 13.17
N ASP A 112 17.51 -0.12 12.24
CA ASP A 112 18.08 -0.92 11.14
C ASP A 112 18.94 -0.07 10.21
N THR A 113 19.92 -0.70 9.60
CA THR A 113 20.68 -0.15 8.48
C THR A 113 20.29 -0.90 7.21
N ILE A 114 19.74 -0.18 6.24
CA ILE A 114 19.26 -0.74 4.97
C ILE A 114 20.19 -0.34 3.85
N ALA A 115 20.57 -1.31 3.03
CA ALA A 115 21.31 -1.08 1.79
C ALA A 115 20.82 -2.05 0.70
N LEU A 116 20.94 -1.62 -0.55
CA LEU A 116 20.82 -2.50 -1.71
C LEU A 116 22.14 -2.44 -2.50
N ARG A 117 22.54 -3.56 -3.07
CA ARG A 117 23.70 -3.69 -3.95
C ARG A 117 23.33 -4.62 -5.09
N SER A 118 23.33 -4.10 -6.30
CA SER A 118 22.91 -4.83 -7.51
C SER A 118 21.58 -5.56 -7.30
N GLY A 119 20.56 -4.86 -6.76
CA GLY A 119 19.24 -5.38 -6.46
C GLY A 119 19.14 -6.26 -5.20
N ALA A 120 20.26 -6.71 -4.62
CA ALA A 120 20.22 -7.52 -3.40
C ALA A 120 20.05 -6.64 -2.15
N LEU A 121 19.03 -6.96 -1.34
CA LEU A 121 18.72 -6.26 -0.09
C LEU A 121 19.63 -6.73 1.06
N PHE A 122 20.17 -5.77 1.81
CA PHE A 122 20.96 -6.00 3.03
C PHE A 122 20.27 -5.29 4.20
N ILE A 123 20.14 -6.00 5.30
CA ILE A 123 19.63 -5.46 6.59
C ILE A 123 20.70 -5.70 7.65
N ASN A 124 21.17 -4.61 8.27
CA ASN A 124 22.22 -4.63 9.28
C ASN A 124 23.51 -5.31 8.78
N GLY A 125 23.86 -5.05 7.52
CA GLY A 125 25.05 -5.60 6.86
C GLY A 125 24.94 -7.08 6.43
N LYS A 126 23.81 -7.74 6.71
CA LYS A 126 23.57 -9.13 6.30
C LYS A 126 22.67 -9.18 5.08
N PRO A 127 23.01 -9.98 4.05
CA PRO A 127 22.13 -10.14 2.90
C PRO A 127 20.84 -10.84 3.30
N VAL A 128 19.73 -10.38 2.78
CA VAL A 128 18.44 -11.05 2.86
C VAL A 128 18.49 -12.33 2.01
N LYS A 129 17.92 -13.42 2.53
CA LYS A 129 17.84 -14.67 1.76
C LYS A 129 16.93 -14.42 0.57
N ARG A 130 17.44 -14.76 -0.63
CA ARG A 130 16.68 -14.65 -1.87
C ARG A 130 16.85 -15.92 -2.70
N ARG A 131 15.78 -16.30 -3.41
CA ARG A 131 15.76 -17.44 -4.32
C ARG A 131 14.99 -17.05 -5.56
N VAL A 132 15.57 -17.30 -6.74
CA VAL A 132 14.85 -17.18 -8.00
C VAL A 132 13.84 -18.29 -8.08
N GLU A 133 12.59 -17.92 -8.36
CA GLU A 133 11.47 -18.84 -8.56
C GLU A 133 11.15 -18.94 -10.06
N PRO A 134 10.40 -19.96 -10.49
CA PRO A 134 9.83 -20.00 -11.84
C PRO A 134 9.05 -18.70 -12.12
N ALA A 135 9.08 -18.24 -13.36
CA ALA A 135 8.33 -17.07 -13.77
C ALA A 135 6.83 -17.26 -13.49
N LEU A 136 6.20 -16.22 -12.96
CA LEU A 136 4.75 -16.20 -12.73
C LEU A 136 4.04 -15.76 -14.00
N THR A 137 3.24 -16.67 -14.58
CA THR A 137 2.41 -16.35 -15.74
C THR A 137 1.00 -16.00 -15.28
N ILE A 138 0.53 -14.80 -15.60
CA ILE A 138 -0.83 -14.34 -15.32
C ILE A 138 -1.47 -13.79 -16.59
N PRO A 139 -2.81 -13.91 -16.76
CA PRO A 139 -3.49 -13.28 -17.88
C PRO A 139 -3.23 -11.76 -17.88
N ALA A 140 -2.94 -11.21 -19.07
CA ALA A 140 -2.96 -9.77 -19.24
C ALA A 140 -4.42 -9.32 -19.39
N ASP A 141 -4.79 -8.23 -18.77
CA ASP A 141 -6.12 -7.64 -18.79
C ASP A 141 -6.02 -6.11 -18.94
N PRO A 142 -7.13 -5.37 -19.13
CA PRO A 142 -7.08 -3.93 -19.32
C PRO A 142 -6.45 -3.14 -18.17
N ASN A 143 -6.36 -3.72 -16.98
CA ASN A 143 -5.70 -3.11 -15.81
C ASN A 143 -4.23 -3.58 -15.66
N LEU A 144 -3.81 -4.64 -16.39
CA LEU A 144 -2.52 -5.31 -16.22
C LEU A 144 -1.84 -5.64 -17.56
N PRO A 145 -0.68 -5.04 -17.84
CA PRO A 145 -0.08 -3.92 -17.12
C PRO A 145 -0.81 -2.63 -17.49
N GLY A 146 -0.85 -1.66 -16.57
CA GLY A 146 -1.34 -0.32 -16.89
C GLY A 146 -0.48 0.34 -17.98
N PRO A 147 -1.00 1.34 -18.72
CA PRO A 147 -0.38 1.88 -19.94
C PRO A 147 1.04 2.44 -19.76
N ASP A 148 1.36 2.93 -18.55
CA ASP A 148 2.69 3.45 -18.20
C ASP A 148 3.52 2.47 -17.36
N SER A 149 3.09 1.20 -17.28
CA SER A 149 3.75 0.18 -16.45
C SER A 149 5.06 -0.30 -17.05
N SER A 150 6.10 -0.41 -16.23
CA SER A 150 7.36 -1.08 -16.59
C SER A 150 7.19 -2.56 -16.91
N LEU A 151 6.04 -3.16 -16.57
CA LEU A 151 5.72 -4.56 -16.81
C LEU A 151 5.30 -4.85 -18.25
N PHE A 152 5.04 -3.84 -19.08
CA PHE A 152 4.68 -4.03 -20.50
C PHE A 152 5.66 -4.91 -21.27
N ARG A 153 6.93 -4.84 -20.95
CA ARG A 153 7.98 -5.63 -21.59
C ARG A 153 7.88 -7.14 -21.31
N PHE A 154 7.07 -7.54 -20.33
CA PHE A 154 6.83 -8.93 -19.96
C PHE A 154 5.52 -9.48 -20.55
N VAL A 155 4.80 -8.69 -21.34
CA VAL A 155 3.64 -9.18 -22.08
C VAL A 155 4.11 -10.09 -23.19
N THR A 156 3.57 -11.31 -23.21
CA THR A 156 3.84 -12.34 -24.22
C THR A 156 2.54 -13.06 -24.60
N ARG A 157 2.62 -14.08 -25.42
CA ARG A 157 1.46 -14.89 -25.76
C ARG A 157 1.65 -16.33 -25.32
N ASP A 158 0.62 -16.88 -24.67
CA ASP A 158 0.59 -18.29 -24.31
C ASP A 158 0.40 -19.20 -25.53
N ALA A 159 0.45 -20.52 -25.31
CA ALA A 159 0.27 -21.51 -26.39
C ALA A 159 -1.11 -21.43 -27.08
N SER A 160 -2.10 -20.77 -26.48
CA SER A 160 -3.42 -20.52 -27.07
C SER A 160 -3.53 -19.19 -27.81
N GLY A 161 -2.45 -18.39 -27.81
CA GLY A 161 -2.39 -17.06 -28.45
C GLY A 161 -2.93 -15.92 -27.57
N ARG A 162 -3.30 -16.18 -26.31
CA ARG A 162 -3.78 -15.16 -25.37
C ARG A 162 -2.60 -14.37 -24.80
N GLU A 163 -2.80 -13.07 -24.61
CA GLU A 163 -1.81 -12.22 -23.95
C GLU A 163 -1.70 -12.55 -22.47
N VAL A 164 -0.47 -12.72 -21.99
CA VAL A 164 -0.12 -13.02 -20.62
C VAL A 164 1.10 -12.19 -20.20
N LEU A 165 1.22 -11.93 -18.91
CA LEU A 165 2.47 -11.42 -18.33
C LEU A 165 3.27 -12.59 -17.79
N GLU A 166 4.55 -12.68 -18.19
CA GLU A 166 5.51 -13.65 -17.68
C GLU A 166 6.52 -12.92 -16.79
N LEU A 167 6.25 -12.88 -15.48
CA LEU A 167 6.95 -12.05 -14.53
C LEU A 167 8.12 -12.77 -13.85
N PRO A 168 9.33 -12.18 -13.82
CA PRO A 168 10.48 -12.74 -13.09
C PRO A 168 10.24 -12.63 -11.59
N ILE A 169 10.22 -13.77 -10.89
CA ILE A 169 9.93 -13.83 -9.47
C ILE A 169 11.18 -14.15 -8.67
N VAL A 170 11.40 -13.37 -7.63
CA VAL A 170 12.41 -13.64 -6.61
C VAL A 170 11.74 -13.71 -5.26
N ARG A 171 11.85 -14.85 -4.59
CA ARG A 171 11.35 -15.04 -3.23
C ARG A 171 12.38 -14.54 -2.23
N GLU A 172 11.95 -13.65 -1.34
CA GLU A 172 12.76 -13.12 -0.26
C GLU A 172 12.27 -13.57 1.10
N THR A 173 13.21 -13.81 2.03
CA THR A 173 12.92 -14.11 3.43
C THR A 173 13.64 -13.12 4.31
N LEU A 174 12.89 -12.23 4.94
CA LEU A 174 13.42 -11.20 5.83
C LEU A 174 13.88 -11.80 7.18
N PRO A 175 14.75 -11.10 7.92
CA PRO A 175 15.00 -11.41 9.32
C PRO A 175 13.68 -11.40 10.10
N GLY A 176 13.40 -12.47 10.86
CA GLY A 176 12.10 -12.70 11.51
C GLY A 176 11.22 -13.71 10.79
N GLY A 177 11.59 -14.13 9.57
CA GLY A 177 10.96 -15.24 8.85
C GLY A 177 9.85 -14.86 7.86
N ALA A 178 9.47 -13.59 7.77
CA ALA A 178 8.51 -13.14 6.76
C ALA A 178 9.04 -13.44 5.36
N THR A 179 8.26 -14.18 4.58
CA THR A 179 8.63 -14.64 3.23
C THR A 179 7.57 -14.20 2.24
N PHE A 180 8.00 -13.64 1.10
CA PHE A 180 7.11 -13.15 0.05
C PHE A 180 7.83 -13.11 -1.29
N ASP A 181 7.06 -13.03 -2.36
CA ASP A 181 7.56 -12.94 -3.72
C ASP A 181 7.69 -11.47 -4.13
N THR A 182 8.74 -11.18 -4.90
CA THR A 182 9.03 -9.86 -5.47
C THR A 182 9.25 -9.99 -6.96
N ILE A 183 9.01 -8.91 -7.70
CA ILE A 183 9.43 -8.78 -9.09
C ILE A 183 10.78 -8.06 -9.11
N ASP A 184 11.79 -8.72 -9.65
CA ASP A 184 13.12 -8.18 -9.93
C ASP A 184 13.34 -8.27 -11.45
N MET A 185 13.31 -7.14 -12.12
CA MET A 185 13.37 -7.06 -13.58
C MET A 185 14.79 -7.17 -14.13
N GLY A 186 15.76 -7.45 -13.28
CA GLY A 186 17.18 -7.56 -13.62
C GLY A 186 17.96 -6.26 -13.40
N PRO A 187 19.25 -6.26 -13.73
CA PRO A 187 20.15 -5.16 -13.39
C PRO A 187 19.92 -3.90 -14.23
N GLY A 188 20.32 -2.76 -13.69
CA GLY A 188 20.39 -1.48 -14.40
C GLY A 188 19.34 -0.46 -13.97
N TYR A 189 18.59 -0.74 -12.91
CA TYR A 189 17.67 0.21 -12.32
C TYR A 189 18.36 1.11 -11.30
N ALA A 190 17.95 2.37 -11.23
CA ALA A 190 18.49 3.33 -10.26
C ALA A 190 18.23 2.92 -8.79
N THR A 191 17.29 1.99 -8.57
CA THR A 191 16.93 1.44 -7.26
C THR A 191 17.74 0.21 -6.86
N ASP A 192 18.59 -0.32 -7.75
CA ASP A 192 19.43 -1.49 -7.49
C ASP A 192 20.54 -1.21 -6.46
N ASP A 193 21.03 0.03 -6.44
CA ASP A 193 22.05 0.46 -5.50
C ASP A 193 21.49 1.58 -4.62
N TYR A 194 21.44 1.35 -3.31
CA TYR A 194 20.88 2.30 -2.36
C TYR A 194 21.56 2.19 -0.98
N GLY A 195 21.75 3.32 -0.34
CA GLY A 195 22.27 3.39 1.02
C GLY A 195 23.79 3.12 1.14
N PRO A 196 24.29 2.68 2.32
CA PRO A 196 23.53 2.32 3.52
C PRO A 196 22.83 3.51 4.20
N VAL A 197 21.58 3.31 4.62
CA VAL A 197 20.80 4.31 5.37
C VAL A 197 20.31 3.70 6.68
N LYS A 198 20.56 4.40 7.78
CA LYS A 198 20.04 4.01 9.09
C LYS A 198 18.61 4.51 9.24
N VAL A 199 17.69 3.64 9.61
CA VAL A 199 16.30 4.00 9.91
C VAL A 199 16.24 4.73 11.24
N PRO A 200 15.80 6.01 11.30
CA PRO A 200 15.71 6.77 12.54
C PRO A 200 14.69 6.19 13.52
N ALA A 201 14.77 6.60 14.80
CA ALA A 201 13.71 6.31 15.75
C ALA A 201 12.37 6.86 15.26
N GLY A 202 11.29 6.10 15.46
CA GLY A 202 9.96 6.50 15.00
C GLY A 202 9.74 6.47 13.48
N HIS A 203 10.66 5.90 12.69
CA HIS A 203 10.55 5.79 11.25
C HIS A 203 10.57 4.33 10.79
N LEU A 204 10.08 4.10 9.57
CA LEU A 204 10.06 2.81 8.90
C LEU A 204 10.67 2.93 7.51
N PHE A 205 11.35 1.89 7.04
CA PHE A 205 11.81 1.80 5.67
C PHE A 205 10.87 0.90 4.88
N LEU A 206 10.27 1.43 3.85
CA LEU A 206 9.18 0.81 3.09
C LEU A 206 9.61 0.55 1.65
N MET A 207 9.29 -0.63 1.12
CA MET A 207 9.54 -0.97 -0.28
C MET A 207 8.30 -1.58 -0.93
N GLY A 208 8.19 -1.45 -2.24
CA GLY A 208 7.23 -2.22 -3.03
C GLY A 208 7.74 -3.63 -3.32
N ASP A 209 6.82 -4.56 -3.57
CA ASP A 209 7.15 -5.91 -3.99
C ASP A 209 7.58 -5.95 -5.46
N ASN A 210 7.07 -5.04 -6.30
CA ASN A 210 7.64 -4.76 -7.61
C ASN A 210 8.85 -3.85 -7.45
N ARG A 211 10.03 -4.45 -7.23
CA ARG A 211 11.28 -3.79 -6.82
C ARG A 211 11.69 -2.67 -7.76
N ASP A 212 11.55 -2.85 -9.04
CA ASP A 212 12.01 -1.91 -10.06
C ASP A 212 10.89 -0.98 -10.55
N GLY A 213 9.64 -1.34 -10.24
CA GLY A 213 8.45 -0.55 -10.57
C GLY A 213 7.80 0.14 -9.36
N SER A 214 8.55 0.44 -8.29
CA SER A 214 7.99 1.04 -7.08
C SER A 214 8.63 2.37 -6.72
N ALA A 215 7.82 3.42 -6.62
CA ALA A 215 8.18 4.68 -5.98
C ALA A 215 8.05 4.51 -4.46
N ASP A 216 9.16 4.18 -3.79
CA ASP A 216 9.21 3.85 -2.37
C ASP A 216 10.34 4.58 -1.63
N SER A 217 10.78 4.08 -0.46
CA SER A 217 11.83 4.72 0.34
C SER A 217 13.19 4.86 -0.39
N ARG A 218 13.42 4.11 -1.47
CA ARG A 218 14.64 4.21 -2.28
C ARG A 218 14.61 5.36 -3.27
N VAL A 219 13.43 5.88 -3.58
CA VAL A 219 13.20 6.88 -4.61
C VAL A 219 12.97 8.24 -3.96
N SER A 220 13.60 9.29 -4.50
CA SER A 220 13.45 10.65 -3.97
C SER A 220 12.02 11.19 -4.12
N ALA A 221 11.66 12.15 -3.28
CA ALA A 221 10.33 12.77 -3.30
C ALA A 221 10.01 13.48 -4.63
N GLU A 222 11.03 14.09 -5.29
CA GLU A 222 10.88 14.74 -6.59
C GLU A 222 10.44 13.76 -7.68
N ARG A 223 10.77 12.48 -7.51
CA ARG A 223 10.38 11.37 -8.39
C ARG A 223 9.17 10.61 -7.87
N LYS A 224 8.36 11.24 -7.02
CA LYS A 224 7.16 10.67 -6.37
C LYS A 224 7.46 9.48 -5.45
N GLY A 225 8.71 9.32 -5.02
CA GLY A 225 9.11 8.34 -4.02
C GLY A 225 8.91 8.88 -2.59
N LEU A 226 9.20 8.04 -1.61
CA LEU A 226 9.05 8.41 -0.21
C LEU A 226 10.26 9.21 0.34
N GLY A 227 11.33 9.35 -0.43
CA GLY A 227 12.50 10.16 -0.07
C GLY A 227 13.37 9.60 1.06
N GLY A 228 13.18 8.35 1.46
CA GLY A 228 13.88 7.71 2.58
C GLY A 228 12.95 7.03 3.58
N PRO A 229 13.40 6.83 4.82
CA PRO A 229 12.56 6.34 5.91
C PRO A 229 11.40 7.28 6.21
N VAL A 230 10.20 6.72 6.43
CA VAL A 230 8.94 7.43 6.61
C VAL A 230 8.56 7.47 8.09
N PRO A 231 8.06 8.60 8.63
CA PRO A 231 7.53 8.65 9.99
C PRO A 231 6.45 7.60 10.24
N PHE A 232 6.51 6.93 11.38
CA PHE A 232 5.50 5.93 11.75
C PHE A 232 4.09 6.53 11.84
N ASP A 233 3.98 7.81 12.17
CA ASP A 233 2.71 8.52 12.24
C ASP A 233 2.02 8.67 10.88
N ALA A 234 2.75 8.55 9.78
CA ALA A 234 2.21 8.55 8.43
C ALA A 234 1.51 7.22 8.07
N ILE A 235 1.67 6.16 8.86
CA ILE A 235 1.01 4.88 8.60
C ILE A 235 -0.47 4.97 8.94
N ALA A 236 -1.32 4.75 7.96
CA ALA A 236 -2.76 4.77 8.11
C ALA A 236 -3.33 3.46 8.68
N GLY A 237 -2.73 2.31 8.36
CA GLY A 237 -3.18 1.00 8.85
C GLY A 237 -2.49 -0.17 8.16
N ARG A 238 -2.88 -1.40 8.54
CA ARG A 238 -2.38 -2.65 7.99
C ARG A 238 -3.34 -3.23 6.96
N ALA A 239 -2.82 -3.64 5.81
CA ALA A 239 -3.59 -4.42 4.83
C ALA A 239 -3.79 -5.84 5.37
N GLU A 240 -5.06 -6.28 5.49
CA GLU A 240 -5.39 -7.57 6.10
C GLU A 240 -5.72 -8.62 5.04
N ILE A 241 -6.69 -8.32 4.19
CA ILE A 241 -7.21 -9.25 3.20
C ILE A 241 -7.59 -8.53 1.91
N ILE A 242 -7.51 -9.26 0.80
CA ILE A 242 -8.16 -8.86 -0.44
C ILE A 242 -9.63 -9.28 -0.32
N SER A 243 -10.52 -8.29 -0.29
CA SER A 243 -11.96 -8.54 -0.18
C SER A 243 -12.60 -8.84 -1.54
N PHE A 244 -12.03 -8.26 -2.58
CA PHE A 244 -12.55 -8.36 -3.94
C PHE A 244 -11.44 -7.96 -4.93
N SER A 245 -11.42 -8.59 -6.11
CA SER A 245 -10.50 -8.25 -7.20
C SER A 245 -11.27 -8.12 -8.51
N THR A 246 -10.96 -7.11 -9.30
CA THR A 246 -11.51 -6.91 -10.65
C THR A 246 -10.40 -7.07 -11.66
N ASP A 247 -10.68 -7.82 -12.72
CA ASP A 247 -9.76 -8.01 -13.84
C ASP A 247 -9.78 -6.88 -14.88
N GLY A 248 -10.49 -5.79 -14.58
CA GLY A 248 -10.63 -4.65 -15.48
C GLY A 248 -11.57 -4.89 -16.67
N THR A 249 -12.17 -6.06 -16.77
CA THR A 249 -13.16 -6.37 -17.83
C THR A 249 -14.58 -6.04 -17.40
N THR A 250 -14.84 -5.90 -16.10
CA THR A 250 -16.13 -5.50 -15.54
C THR A 250 -16.20 -3.99 -15.38
N GLU A 251 -16.87 -3.34 -16.29
CA GLU A 251 -17.29 -1.96 -16.13
C GLU A 251 -18.39 -1.90 -15.05
N TRP A 252 -18.06 -1.33 -13.89
CA TRP A 252 -19.06 -0.91 -12.91
C TRP A 252 -19.31 0.58 -13.14
N TYR A 253 -20.46 0.89 -13.70
CA TYR A 253 -20.97 2.24 -13.85
C TYR A 253 -21.88 2.60 -12.68
#